data_5917027588dec442ff67d3fe57190379
#
_entry.id   5917027588dec442ff67d3fe57190379
#
_cell.length_a   1.000
_cell.length_b   1.000
_cell.length_c   1.000
_cell.angle_alpha   90.00
_cell.angle_beta   90.00
_cell.angle_gamma   90.00
#
_symmetry.space_group_name_H-M   'P 1'
#
loop_
_entity.id
_entity.type
_entity.pdbx_description
1 polymer ?
#
loop_
_entity_poly.entity_id
_entity_poly.type
_entity_poly.pdbx_seq_one_letter_code
_entity_poly.pdbx_strand_id
1 'polypeptide(L)'
;MAHFAEILDGVVQRVIVVHDNEEANGSQFCHDLLGGDWLQCSYNNRIRKQFPSAGFTYNSTADVFIAPQPFTSWTLDANFDWQPPTPMPSTGEPYRWSEEDLAWVAI
;
A
#
# COMPACT_ATOMS: atom_id res chain seq x y z
N MET A 1 0.64 -8.84 18.53
CA MET A 1 1.83 -8.47 17.73
C MET A 1 1.54 -7.22 16.91
N ALA A 2 2.47 -6.30 16.91
CA ALA A 2 2.36 -5.09 16.11
C ALA A 2 3.23 -5.21 14.87
N HIS A 3 2.84 -4.53 13.79
CA HIS A 3 3.59 -4.51 12.53
C HIS A 3 4.07 -3.10 12.25
N PHE A 4 5.31 -2.97 11.80
CA PHE A 4 5.93 -1.68 11.48
C PHE A 4 6.58 -1.73 10.10
N ALA A 5 6.31 -0.71 9.29
CA ALA A 5 6.88 -0.57 7.95
C ALA A 5 8.05 0.38 7.99
N GLU A 6 9.17 -0.01 7.36
CA GLU A 6 10.31 0.87 7.16
C GLU A 6 10.08 1.73 5.93
N ILE A 7 10.19 3.06 6.10
CA ILE A 7 9.95 4.04 5.03
C ILE A 7 11.27 4.72 4.68
N LEU A 8 11.62 4.70 3.38
CA LEU A 8 12.75 5.44 2.85
C LEU A 8 12.30 6.21 1.61
N ASP A 9 12.43 7.52 1.65
CA ASP A 9 11.99 8.41 0.56
C ASP A 9 10.53 8.18 0.15
N GLY A 10 9.66 7.92 1.15
CA GLY A 10 8.25 7.69 0.92
C GLY A 10 7.90 6.30 0.43
N VAL A 11 8.86 5.39 0.34
CA VAL A 11 8.65 4.03 -0.16
C VAL A 11 8.88 3.01 0.94
N VAL A 12 7.95 2.06 1.06
CA VAL A 12 8.06 0.97 2.04
C VAL A 12 9.15 0.00 1.59
N GLN A 13 10.13 -0.23 2.47
CA GLN A 13 11.25 -1.12 2.20
C GLN A 13 10.97 -2.53 2.69
N ARG A 14 10.35 -2.65 3.85
CA ARG A 14 9.99 -3.93 4.47
C ARG A 14 9.01 -3.69 5.61
N VAL A 15 8.39 -4.77 6.08
CA VAL A 15 7.50 -4.76 7.25
C VAL A 15 8.01 -5.80 8.23
N ILE A 16 8.11 -5.44 9.49
CA ILE A 16 8.52 -6.37 10.54
C ILE A 16 7.46 -6.47 11.63
N VAL A 17 7.54 -7.53 12.42
CA VAL A 17 6.66 -7.77 13.56
C VAL A 17 7.38 -7.37 14.83
N VAL A 18 6.69 -6.63 15.69
CA VAL A 18 7.22 -6.16 16.98
C VAL A 18 6.36 -6.75 18.09
N HIS A 19 7.00 -7.19 19.17
CA HIS A 19 6.29 -7.76 20.31
C HIS A 19 5.34 -6.74 20.94
N ASP A 20 4.22 -7.21 21.49
CA ASP A 20 3.16 -6.35 22.04
C ASP A 20 3.66 -5.37 23.10
N ASN A 21 4.60 -5.77 23.93
CA ASN A 21 5.13 -4.88 24.98
C ASN A 21 5.97 -3.72 24.45
N GLU A 22 6.36 -3.74 23.17
CA GLU A 22 7.09 -2.67 22.51
C GLU A 22 6.20 -1.83 21.57
N GLU A 23 4.91 -2.15 21.46
CA GLU A 23 4.02 -1.52 20.50
C GLU A 23 3.91 -0.01 20.69
N ALA A 24 3.78 0.45 21.93
CA ALA A 24 3.58 1.88 22.23
C ALA A 24 4.74 2.74 21.75
N ASN A 25 5.95 2.20 21.76
CA ASN A 25 7.17 2.88 21.32
C ASN A 25 7.81 2.18 20.12
N GLY A 26 6.98 1.47 19.33
CA GLY A 26 7.48 0.59 18.27
C GLY A 26 8.31 1.28 17.23
N SER A 27 7.94 2.49 16.80
CA SER A 27 8.72 3.24 15.80
C SER A 27 10.12 3.57 16.35
N GLN A 28 10.21 4.01 17.59
CA GLN A 28 11.49 4.29 18.22
C GLN A 28 12.28 3.01 18.47
N PHE A 29 11.61 1.95 18.90
CA PHE A 29 12.23 0.64 19.11
C PHE A 29 12.87 0.12 17.81
N CYS A 30 12.16 0.19 16.69
CA CYS A 30 12.68 -0.23 15.40
C CYS A 30 13.86 0.65 14.94
N HIS A 31 13.74 1.96 15.15
CA HIS A 31 14.82 2.91 14.82
C HIS A 31 16.09 2.59 15.62
N ASP A 32 15.95 2.35 16.91
CA ASP A 32 17.10 2.05 17.78
C ASP A 32 17.75 0.72 17.42
N LEU A 33 16.94 -0.26 17.00
CA LEU A 33 17.43 -1.60 16.66
C LEU A 33 18.05 -1.69 15.28
N LEU A 34 17.39 -1.06 14.28
CA LEU A 34 17.69 -1.26 12.86
C LEU A 34 18.04 0.02 12.12
N GLY A 35 17.89 1.18 12.75
CA GLY A 35 18.00 2.47 12.07
C GLY A 35 16.78 2.73 11.19
N GLY A 36 16.75 3.89 10.51
CA GLY A 36 15.69 4.24 9.60
C GLY A 36 14.44 4.80 10.25
N ASP A 37 13.44 5.03 9.42
CA ASP A 37 12.14 5.57 9.85
C ASP A 37 11.09 4.46 9.76
N TRP A 38 10.29 4.34 10.82
CA TRP A 38 9.32 3.24 10.94
C TRP A 38 7.94 3.77 11.27
N LEU A 39 6.94 3.16 10.66
CA LEU A 39 5.55 3.56 10.80
C LEU A 39 4.69 2.35 11.06
N GLN A 40 3.84 2.42 12.08
CA GLN A 40 2.96 1.30 12.40
C GLN A 40 1.94 1.05 11.28
N CYS A 41 1.70 -0.22 10.99
CA CYS A 41 0.68 -0.65 10.04
C CYS A 41 -0.13 -1.78 10.65
N SER A 42 -1.24 -2.14 10.01
CA SER A 42 -2.15 -3.17 10.52
C SER A 42 -2.39 -4.21 9.43
N TYR A 43 -2.11 -5.48 9.74
CA TYR A 43 -2.30 -6.56 8.79
C TYR A 43 -3.77 -6.75 8.38
N ASN A 44 -4.73 -6.22 9.15
CA ASN A 44 -6.15 -6.27 8.84
C ASN A 44 -6.72 -4.92 8.40
N ASN A 45 -5.86 -4.02 7.91
CA ASN A 45 -6.22 -2.74 7.30
C ASN A 45 -6.94 -1.77 8.24
N ARG A 46 -6.67 -1.83 9.54
CA ARG A 46 -7.35 -0.96 10.52
C ARG A 46 -6.82 0.46 10.55
N ILE A 47 -5.56 0.66 10.15
CA ILE A 47 -4.95 1.99 10.12
C ILE A 47 -4.28 2.21 8.76
N ARG A 48 -4.16 3.47 8.37
CA ARG A 48 -3.46 3.91 7.15
C ARG A 48 -3.94 3.18 5.90
N LYS A 49 -5.25 2.93 5.83
CA LYS A 49 -5.98 2.38 4.69
C LYS A 49 -5.75 0.88 4.47
N GLN A 50 -4.52 0.45 4.35
CA GLN A 50 -4.22 -0.94 4.00
C GLN A 50 -2.86 -1.38 4.51
N PHE A 51 -2.70 -2.69 4.63
CA PHE A 51 -1.43 -3.28 5.05
C PHE A 51 -0.43 -3.20 3.89
N PRO A 52 0.74 -2.59 4.11
CA PRO A 52 1.70 -2.43 3.03
C PRO A 52 2.64 -3.63 2.89
N SER A 53 3.33 -3.66 1.76
CA SER A 53 4.50 -4.51 1.57
C SER A 53 5.58 -3.71 0.85
N ALA A 54 6.74 -4.31 0.62
CA ALA A 54 7.82 -3.62 -0.08
C ALA A 54 7.34 -3.08 -1.43
N GLY A 55 7.69 -1.84 -1.74
CA GLY A 55 7.27 -1.18 -2.97
C GLY A 55 6.03 -0.30 -2.85
N PHE A 56 5.25 -0.43 -1.78
CA PHE A 56 4.15 0.51 -1.51
C PHE A 56 4.74 1.88 -1.21
N THR A 57 3.97 2.94 -1.45
CA THR A 57 4.33 4.29 -1.05
C THR A 57 3.50 4.72 0.15
N TYR A 58 4.01 5.69 0.90
CA TYR A 58 3.29 6.29 2.01
C TYR A 58 3.02 7.75 1.70
N ASN A 59 1.75 8.17 1.78
CA ASN A 59 1.34 9.56 1.64
C ASN A 59 1.13 10.15 3.04
N SER A 60 2.06 11.02 3.47
CA SER A 60 2.02 11.58 4.83
C SER A 60 0.89 12.58 5.03
N THR A 61 0.45 13.26 3.97
CA THR A 61 -0.64 14.23 4.06
C THR A 61 -1.97 13.56 4.35
N ALA A 62 -2.25 12.45 3.66
CA ALA A 62 -3.49 11.69 3.85
C ALA A 62 -3.34 10.58 4.89
N ASP A 63 -2.11 10.25 5.31
CA ASP A 63 -1.78 9.18 6.25
C ASP A 63 -2.29 7.82 5.75
N VAL A 64 -1.94 7.47 4.52
CA VAL A 64 -2.34 6.21 3.88
C VAL A 64 -1.17 5.55 3.16
N PHE A 65 -1.19 4.22 3.11
CA PHE A 65 -0.31 3.45 2.23
C PHE A 65 -0.99 3.26 0.88
N ILE A 66 -0.23 3.36 -0.20
CA ILE A 66 -0.71 3.26 -1.57
C ILE A 66 0.03 2.13 -2.26
N ALA A 67 -0.72 1.19 -2.86
CA ALA A 67 -0.13 0.09 -3.62
C ALA A 67 0.65 0.61 -4.83
N PRO A 68 1.62 -0.15 -5.35
CA PRO A 68 2.32 0.23 -6.57
C PRO A 68 1.33 0.39 -7.72
N GLN A 69 1.60 1.35 -8.61
CA GLN A 69 0.77 1.58 -9.79
C GLN A 69 0.74 0.30 -10.65
N PRO A 70 -0.46 -0.27 -10.91
CA PRO A 70 -0.54 -1.53 -11.65
C PRO A 70 -0.25 -1.37 -13.14
N PHE A 71 -0.63 -0.23 -13.72
CA PHE A 71 -0.42 0.09 -15.13
C PHE A 71 -0.21 1.59 -15.29
N THR A 72 0.56 1.98 -16.29
CA THR A 72 0.92 3.39 -16.51
C THR A 72 -0.30 4.28 -16.74
N SER A 73 -1.38 3.75 -17.34
CA SER A 73 -2.60 4.52 -17.64
C SER A 73 -3.53 4.69 -16.45
N TRP A 74 -3.34 3.91 -15.37
CA TRP A 74 -4.22 3.98 -14.20
C TRP A 74 -3.86 5.19 -13.34
N THR A 75 -4.87 5.79 -12.73
CA THR A 75 -4.71 6.95 -11.86
C THR A 75 -5.38 6.72 -10.50
N LEU A 76 -4.92 7.45 -9.49
CA LEU A 76 -5.51 7.38 -8.15
C LEU A 76 -6.79 8.22 -8.11
N ASP A 77 -7.83 7.65 -7.48
CA ASP A 77 -9.04 8.41 -7.17
C ASP A 77 -8.89 9.16 -5.83
N ALA A 78 -9.97 9.79 -5.38
CA ALA A 78 -9.98 10.55 -4.13
C ALA A 78 -9.74 9.68 -2.89
N ASN A 79 -9.97 8.37 -3.00
CA ASN A 79 -9.76 7.40 -1.92
C ASN A 79 -8.40 6.71 -2.00
N PHE A 80 -7.53 7.15 -2.90
CA PHE A 80 -6.20 6.55 -3.13
C PHE A 80 -6.28 5.10 -3.61
N ASP A 81 -7.32 4.79 -4.39
CA ASP A 81 -7.44 3.52 -5.11
C ASP A 81 -7.11 3.74 -6.58
N TRP A 82 -6.37 2.79 -7.16
CA TRP A 82 -6.02 2.87 -8.58
C TRP A 82 -7.24 2.58 -9.46
N GLN A 83 -7.47 3.46 -10.43
CA GLN A 83 -8.61 3.35 -11.35
C GLN A 83 -8.13 3.32 -12.79
N PRO A 84 -8.66 2.39 -13.61
CA PRO A 84 -8.36 2.38 -15.04
C PRO A 84 -9.04 3.55 -15.74
N PRO A 85 -8.54 3.96 -16.92
CA PRO A 85 -9.19 5.03 -17.69
C PRO A 85 -10.57 4.63 -18.22
N THR A 86 -10.85 3.32 -18.31
CA THR A 86 -12.12 2.78 -18.75
C THR A 86 -12.67 1.83 -17.70
N PRO A 87 -13.90 2.02 -17.19
CA PRO A 87 -14.47 1.12 -16.19
C PRO A 87 -14.63 -0.31 -16.71
N MET A 88 -14.45 -1.29 -15.83
CA MET A 88 -14.66 -2.70 -16.19
C MET A 88 -16.15 -2.93 -16.47
N PRO A 89 -16.50 -3.63 -17.58
CA PRO A 89 -17.90 -3.96 -17.86
C PRO A 89 -18.55 -4.78 -16.74
N SER A 90 -19.83 -4.54 -16.48
CA SER A 90 -20.59 -5.17 -15.40
C SER A 90 -21.40 -6.37 -15.89
N THR A 91 -20.83 -7.21 -16.73
CA THR A 91 -21.55 -8.35 -17.33
C THR A 91 -21.47 -9.63 -16.50
N GLY A 92 -20.62 -9.65 -15.47
CA GLY A 92 -20.37 -10.87 -14.68
C GLY A 92 -19.38 -11.82 -15.33
N GLU A 93 -18.88 -11.53 -16.51
CA GLU A 93 -17.87 -12.31 -17.19
C GLU A 93 -16.46 -11.89 -16.75
N PRO A 94 -15.45 -12.78 -16.82
CA PRO A 94 -14.08 -12.41 -16.48
C PRO A 94 -13.44 -11.57 -17.58
N TYR A 95 -12.73 -10.52 -17.16
CA TYR A 95 -11.97 -9.64 -18.04
C TYR A 95 -10.54 -9.49 -17.52
N ARG A 96 -9.62 -9.16 -18.44
CA ARG A 96 -8.28 -8.68 -18.09
C ARG A 96 -8.08 -7.30 -18.68
N TRP A 97 -7.25 -6.50 -18.01
CA TRP A 97 -6.89 -5.19 -18.54
C TRP A 97 -5.83 -5.34 -19.62
N SER A 98 -6.03 -4.66 -20.75
CA SER A 98 -5.03 -4.55 -21.81
C SER A 98 -4.48 -3.14 -21.82
N GLU A 99 -3.25 -2.96 -21.36
CA GLU A 99 -2.60 -1.64 -21.37
C GLU A 99 -2.33 -1.18 -22.80
N GLU A 100 -2.03 -2.11 -23.70
CA GLU A 100 -1.81 -1.80 -25.11
C GLU A 100 -3.06 -1.22 -25.77
N ASP A 101 -4.22 -1.82 -25.49
CA ASP A 101 -5.51 -1.40 -26.08
C ASP A 101 -6.23 -0.34 -25.23
N LEU A 102 -5.76 -0.08 -24.02
CA LEU A 102 -6.41 0.77 -23.01
C LEU A 102 -7.87 0.35 -22.80
N ALA A 103 -8.10 -0.96 -22.72
CA ALA A 103 -9.44 -1.53 -22.64
C ALA A 103 -9.46 -2.84 -21.89
N TRP A 104 -10.65 -3.22 -21.44
CA TRP A 104 -10.89 -4.52 -20.84
C TRP A 104 -11.15 -5.55 -21.94
N VAL A 105 -10.47 -6.68 -21.84
CA VAL A 105 -10.55 -7.76 -22.83
C VAL A 105 -11.10 -9.00 -22.14
N ALA A 106 -12.11 -9.63 -22.74
CA ALA A 106 -12.67 -10.88 -22.21
C ALA A 106 -11.62 -12.00 -22.21
N ILE A 107 -11.61 -12.75 -21.14
CA ILE A 107 -10.67 -13.87 -20.99
C ILE A 107 -11.20 -15.10 -21.71
#